data_8781b421a34b91853e52e76ba04712ae
#
_entry.id   8781b421a34b91853e52e76ba04712ae
#
_cell.length_a   1.000
_cell.length_b   1.000
_cell.length_c   1.000
_cell.angle_alpha   90.00
_cell.angle_beta   90.00
_cell.angle_gamma   90.00
#
_symmetry.space_group_name_H-M   'P 1'
#
loop_
_entity.id
_entity.type
_entity.pdbx_description
1 polymer ?
#
loop_
_entity_poly.entity_id
_entity_poly.type
_entity_poly.pdbx_seq_one_letter_code
_entity_poly.pdbx_strand_id
1 'polypeptide(L)'
;VGDADDPVRQIAKLHKQKLLDYTLELTSALRINDPAGLAKQLFLMIEGTITVAHVMGDHSALDSAREIARVLLKDVQRASALS
;
A
#
# COMPACT_ATOMS: atom_id res chain seq x y z
N VAL A 1 21.09 -5.99 15.56
CA VAL A 1 21.34 -6.33 14.21
C VAL A 1 20.24 -7.22 13.68
N GLY A 2 19.33 -6.71 12.94
CA GLY A 2 18.29 -7.33 12.13
C GLY A 2 18.17 -8.85 12.11
N ASP A 3 18.26 -9.49 13.25
CA ASP A 3 18.03 -10.91 13.36
C ASP A 3 16.55 -11.20 13.10
N ALA A 4 16.27 -12.22 12.29
CA ALA A 4 14.90 -12.62 11.98
C ALA A 4 14.10 -12.97 13.22
N ASP A 5 14.79 -13.38 14.32
CA ASP A 5 14.16 -13.74 15.60
C ASP A 5 13.99 -12.56 16.55
N ASP A 6 14.37 -11.33 16.15
CA ASP A 6 14.18 -10.15 16.97
C ASP A 6 12.68 -9.91 17.19
N PRO A 7 12.20 -9.91 18.46
CA PRO A 7 10.77 -9.71 18.73
C PRO A 7 10.21 -8.40 18.16
N VAL A 8 10.98 -7.32 18.21
CA VAL A 8 10.55 -6.03 17.68
C VAL A 8 10.34 -6.13 16.17
N ARG A 9 11.27 -6.77 15.46
CA ARG A 9 11.18 -6.96 14.02
C ARG A 9 10.00 -7.86 13.66
N GLN A 10 9.74 -8.90 14.43
CA GLN A 10 8.61 -9.79 14.20
C GLN A 10 7.27 -9.08 14.39
N ILE A 11 7.16 -8.23 15.41
CA ILE A 11 5.95 -7.43 15.64
C ILE A 11 5.72 -6.47 14.48
N ALA A 12 6.77 -5.79 14.04
CA ALA A 12 6.69 -4.88 12.89
C ALA A 12 6.25 -5.62 11.62
N LYS A 13 6.79 -6.80 11.40
CA LYS A 13 6.44 -7.63 10.24
C LYS A 13 4.97 -8.04 10.29
N LEU A 14 4.46 -8.41 11.47
CA LEU A 14 3.05 -8.77 11.63
C LEU A 14 2.13 -7.59 11.33
N HIS A 15 2.48 -6.39 11.79
CA HIS A 15 1.68 -5.20 11.53
C HIS A 15 1.65 -4.89 10.04
N LYS A 16 2.78 -5.00 9.36
CA LYS A 16 2.86 -4.77 7.92
C LYS A 16 2.11 -5.82 7.13
N GLN A 17 2.15 -7.08 7.58
CA GLN A 17 1.40 -8.15 6.94
C GLN A 17 -0.10 -7.92 7.07
N LYS A 18 -0.56 -7.46 8.23
CA LYS A 18 -1.98 -7.13 8.42
C LYS A 18 -2.43 -6.01 7.50
N LEU A 19 -1.60 -4.99 7.32
CA LEU A 19 -1.91 -3.90 6.41
C LEU A 19 -1.99 -4.40 4.97
N LEU A 20 -1.06 -5.25 4.56
CA LEU A 20 -1.06 -5.84 3.23
C LEU A 20 -2.31 -6.70 3.03
N ASP A 21 -2.67 -7.53 4.01
CA ASP A 21 -3.85 -8.38 3.95
C ASP A 21 -5.12 -7.54 3.82
N TYR A 22 -5.21 -6.46 4.59
CA TYR A 22 -6.34 -5.54 4.51
C TYR A 22 -6.43 -4.89 3.13
N THR A 23 -5.30 -4.45 2.60
CA THR A 23 -5.24 -3.83 1.27
C THR A 23 -5.67 -4.84 0.19
N LEU A 24 -5.24 -6.09 0.33
CA LEU A 24 -5.64 -7.15 -0.58
C LEU A 24 -7.15 -7.43 -0.51
N GLU A 25 -7.71 -7.42 0.69
CA GLU A 25 -9.14 -7.61 0.88
C GLU A 25 -9.92 -6.50 0.18
N LEU A 26 -9.50 -5.24 0.35
CA LEU A 26 -10.13 -4.11 -0.30
C LEU A 26 -10.04 -4.17 -1.81
N THR A 27 -8.86 -4.49 -2.35
CA THR A 27 -8.67 -4.54 -3.80
C THR A 27 -9.38 -5.74 -4.43
N SER A 28 -9.51 -6.85 -3.70
CA SER A 28 -10.23 -8.02 -4.18
C SER A 28 -11.73 -7.75 -4.34
N ALA A 29 -12.26 -6.77 -3.61
CA ALA A 29 -13.65 -6.35 -3.77
C ALA A 29 -13.87 -5.52 -5.04
N LEU A 30 -12.81 -4.98 -5.61
CA LEU A 30 -12.86 -4.28 -6.90
C LEU A 30 -12.74 -5.32 -8.01
N ARG A 31 -13.59 -5.30 -8.96
CA ARG A 31 -13.54 -6.28 -10.06
C ARG A 31 -12.48 -5.89 -11.08
N ILE A 32 -11.21 -6.08 -10.71
CA ILE A 32 -10.05 -5.73 -11.52
C ILE A 32 -9.22 -6.97 -11.85
N ASN A 33 -8.35 -6.86 -12.86
CA ASN A 33 -7.59 -8.00 -13.38
C ASN A 33 -6.55 -8.54 -12.40
N ASP A 34 -5.89 -7.67 -11.64
CA ASP A 34 -4.81 -8.07 -10.73
C ASP A 34 -4.95 -7.36 -9.39
N PRO A 35 -5.88 -7.82 -8.54
CA PRO A 35 -6.06 -7.18 -7.23
C PRO A 35 -4.84 -7.33 -6.33
N ALA A 36 -4.10 -8.43 -6.42
CA ALA A 36 -2.91 -8.64 -5.60
C ALA A 36 -1.79 -7.66 -5.99
N GLY A 37 -1.62 -7.40 -7.28
CA GLY A 37 -0.64 -6.42 -7.75
C GLY A 37 -0.98 -5.02 -7.27
N LEU A 38 -2.24 -4.62 -7.39
CA LEU A 38 -2.69 -3.33 -6.91
C LEU A 38 -2.53 -3.20 -5.39
N ALA A 39 -2.87 -4.27 -4.65
CA ALA A 39 -2.71 -4.26 -3.18
C ALA A 39 -1.26 -3.99 -2.79
N LYS A 40 -0.31 -4.62 -3.46
CA LYS A 40 1.10 -4.43 -3.17
C LYS A 40 1.56 -3.02 -3.50
N GLN A 41 1.10 -2.46 -4.62
CA GLN A 41 1.43 -1.08 -4.99
C GLN A 41 0.89 -0.08 -3.97
N LEU A 42 -0.35 -0.25 -3.55
CA LEU A 42 -0.96 0.61 -2.53
C LEU A 42 -0.26 0.45 -1.19
N PHE A 43 0.09 -0.78 -0.83
CA PHE A 43 0.82 -1.04 0.41
C PHE A 43 2.16 -0.30 0.43
N LEU A 44 2.94 -0.40 -0.65
CA LEU A 44 4.22 0.29 -0.76
C LEU A 44 4.05 1.81 -0.70
N MET A 45 3.02 2.33 -1.35
CA MET A 45 2.72 3.75 -1.33
C MET A 45 2.36 4.22 0.08
N ILE A 46 1.53 3.47 0.79
CA ILE A 46 1.14 3.81 2.16
C ILE A 46 2.37 3.82 3.07
N GLU A 47 3.21 2.79 2.97
CA GLU A 47 4.44 2.71 3.78
C GLU A 47 5.36 3.88 3.51
N GLY A 48 5.56 4.25 2.25
CA GLY A 48 6.38 5.40 1.88
C GLY A 48 5.78 6.71 2.37
N THR A 49 4.48 6.86 2.26
CA THR A 49 3.76 8.06 2.70
C THR A 49 3.93 8.28 4.21
N ILE A 50 3.75 7.22 4.99
CA ILE A 50 3.89 7.30 6.44
C ILE A 50 5.32 7.68 6.81
N THR A 51 6.31 7.08 6.17
CA THR A 51 7.71 7.37 6.43
C THR A 51 8.05 8.83 6.10
N VAL A 52 7.66 9.30 4.93
CA VAL A 52 7.94 10.69 4.52
C VAL A 52 7.24 11.67 5.45
N ALA A 53 5.97 11.45 5.74
CA ALA A 53 5.21 12.34 6.60
C ALA A 53 5.80 12.39 8.01
N HIS A 54 6.19 11.25 8.55
CA HIS A 54 6.68 11.14 9.92
C HIS A 54 8.13 11.57 10.06
N VAL A 55 9.02 11.04 9.21
CA VAL A 55 10.46 11.28 9.33
C VAL A 55 10.82 12.70 8.88
N MET A 56 10.22 13.18 7.80
CA MET A 56 10.52 14.51 7.25
C MET A 56 9.57 15.59 7.74
N GLY A 57 8.53 15.22 8.49
CA GLY A 57 7.54 16.16 8.94
C GLY A 57 6.74 16.80 7.80
N ASP A 58 6.69 16.13 6.65
CA ASP A 58 6.05 16.65 5.46
C ASP A 58 4.62 16.14 5.35
N HIS A 59 3.67 16.95 5.81
CA HIS A 59 2.26 16.57 5.78
C HIS A 59 1.65 16.61 4.38
N SER A 60 2.32 17.28 3.42
CA SER A 60 1.88 17.27 2.02
C SER A 60 2.03 15.89 1.37
N ALA A 61 2.78 14.98 1.98
CA ALA A 61 2.91 13.62 1.49
C ALA A 61 1.56 12.91 1.37
N LEU A 62 0.60 13.24 2.25
CA LEU A 62 -0.75 12.67 2.20
C LEU A 62 -1.50 13.11 0.93
N ASP A 63 -1.34 14.36 0.53
CA ASP A 63 -1.97 14.86 -0.69
C ASP A 63 -1.36 14.19 -1.92
N SER A 64 -0.05 14.03 -1.95
CA SER A 64 0.63 13.32 -3.02
C SER A 64 0.20 11.86 -3.10
N ALA A 65 0.07 11.20 -1.95
CA ALA A 65 -0.38 9.80 -1.89
C ALA A 65 -1.79 9.65 -2.43
N ARG A 66 -2.68 10.59 -2.09
CA ARG A 66 -4.06 10.59 -2.59
C ARG A 66 -4.07 10.70 -4.11
N GLU A 67 -3.24 11.57 -4.67
CA GLU A 67 -3.14 11.73 -6.12
C GLU A 67 -2.59 10.48 -6.79
N ILE A 68 -1.56 9.85 -6.22
CA ILE A 68 -1.02 8.59 -6.73
C ILE A 68 -2.09 7.50 -6.72
N ALA A 69 -2.82 7.37 -5.61
CA ALA A 69 -3.88 6.36 -5.50
C ALA A 69 -4.96 6.59 -6.54
N ARG A 70 -5.35 7.85 -6.77
CA ARG A 70 -6.35 8.20 -7.76
C ARG A 70 -5.92 7.78 -9.17
N VAL A 71 -4.68 8.04 -9.52
CA VAL A 71 -4.13 7.67 -10.83
C VAL A 71 -4.07 6.15 -10.98
N LEU A 72 -3.59 5.44 -9.96
CA LEU A 72 -3.52 3.98 -10.00
C LEU A 72 -4.89 3.34 -10.16
N LEU A 73 -5.87 3.80 -9.38
CA LEU A 73 -7.22 3.24 -9.44
C LEU A 73 -7.86 3.48 -10.82
N LYS A 74 -7.65 4.66 -11.37
CA LYS A 74 -8.18 4.99 -12.69
C LYS A 74 -7.56 4.10 -13.76
N ASP A 75 -6.26 3.88 -13.70
CA ASP A 75 -5.53 3.07 -14.64
C ASP A 75 -5.98 1.60 -14.62
N VAL A 76 -6.08 1.00 -13.43
CA VAL A 76 -6.49 -0.40 -13.31
C VAL A 76 -7.94 -0.61 -13.70
N GLN A 77 -8.81 0.35 -13.45
CA GLN A 77 -10.21 0.28 -13.85
C GLN A 77 -10.34 0.34 -15.36
N ARG A 78 -9.57 1.21 -16.00
CA ARG A 78 -9.54 1.31 -17.46
C ARG A 78 -9.02 0.02 -18.09
N ALA A 79 -7.91 -0.51 -17.61
CA ALA A 79 -7.33 -1.75 -18.11
C ALA A 79 -8.30 -2.92 -17.97
N SER A 80 -9.00 -3.01 -16.85
CA SER A 80 -9.97 -4.08 -16.60
C SER A 80 -11.21 -3.96 -17.48
N ALA A 81 -11.63 -2.75 -17.79
CA ALA A 81 -12.77 -2.52 -18.69
C ALA A 81 -12.46 -2.90 -20.13
N LEU A 82 -11.17 -2.83 -20.53
CA LEU A 82 -10.74 -3.13 -21.90
C LEU A 82 -10.42 -4.60 -22.12
N SER A 83 -10.31 -5.39 -21.06
CA SER A 83 -9.91 -6.80 -21.18
C SER A 83 -11.09 -7.76 -21.37
#